data_638009b26cf9a02f24000760bb038dbd
#
_entry.id   638009b26cf9a02f24000760bb038dbd
#
_cell.length_a   1.000
_cell.length_b   1.000
_cell.length_c   1.000
_cell.angle_alpha   90.00
_cell.angle_beta   90.00
_cell.angle_gamma   90.00
#
_symmetry.space_group_name_H-M   'P 1'
#
loop_
_entity.id
_entity.type
_entity.pdbx_description
1 polymer ?
#
loop_
_entity_poly.entity_id
_entity_poly.type
_entity_poly.pdbx_seq_one_letter_code
_entity_poly.pdbx_strand_id
1 'polypeptide(L)'
;KVDIRSEMSKTERAICYAVMQTLTLIMLAVAVYPQLWRMGAADSNLARFGHQARDRLKGLKIGLVSQIPALLIWAATVVLSRGAGTATPVTGYRLLQAPFWGFVQMILGSAETLGDLSVLQLLLLLLPLAIVPLIAFAAYVCGYAELSVSEKLIYKNSEKRER
;
A
#
# COMPACT_ATOMS: atom_id res chain seq x y z
N LYS A 1 -39.03 3.80 -5.86
CA LYS A 1 -37.71 3.46 -5.30
C LYS A 1 -36.78 4.61 -5.63
N VAL A 2 -36.51 5.45 -4.65
CA VAL A 2 -35.52 6.54 -4.78
C VAL A 2 -34.15 5.87 -4.93
N ASP A 3 -33.51 6.10 -6.06
CA ASP A 3 -32.17 5.57 -6.31
C ASP A 3 -31.15 6.45 -5.59
N ILE A 4 -30.87 6.07 -4.33
CA ILE A 4 -29.93 6.78 -3.44
C ILE A 4 -28.52 6.89 -4.07
N ARG A 5 -28.23 6.07 -5.08
CA ARG A 5 -26.95 6.07 -5.80
C ARG A 5 -26.78 7.23 -6.76
N SER A 6 -27.84 7.87 -7.22
CA SER A 6 -27.80 8.94 -8.23
C SER A 6 -27.51 10.31 -7.64
N GLU A 7 -27.63 10.50 -6.31
CA GLU A 7 -27.58 11.83 -5.68
C GLU A 7 -26.24 12.21 -5.05
N MET A 8 -25.30 11.26 -4.85
CA MET A 8 -23.98 11.62 -4.31
C MET A 8 -23.17 12.45 -5.31
N SER A 9 -22.78 13.62 -4.88
CA SER A 9 -21.90 14.49 -5.69
C SER A 9 -20.54 13.82 -5.97
N LYS A 10 -19.84 14.24 -7.03
CA LYS A 10 -18.50 13.72 -7.34
C LYS A 10 -17.55 13.88 -6.14
N THR A 11 -17.69 14.95 -5.39
CA THR A 11 -16.88 15.26 -4.20
C THR A 11 -17.15 14.28 -3.06
N GLU A 12 -18.41 13.97 -2.78
CA GLU A 12 -18.78 13.03 -1.71
C GLU A 12 -18.27 11.62 -2.00
N ARG A 13 -18.34 11.18 -3.26
CA ARG A 13 -17.77 9.89 -3.69
C ARG A 13 -16.26 9.86 -3.51
N ALA A 14 -15.55 10.93 -3.88
CA ALA A 14 -14.11 11.02 -3.71
C ALA A 14 -13.71 10.97 -2.22
N ILE A 15 -14.45 11.66 -1.35
CA ILE A 15 -14.24 11.63 0.10
C ILE A 15 -14.46 10.21 0.64
N CYS A 16 -15.53 9.54 0.23
CA CYS A 16 -15.82 8.17 0.65
C CYS A 16 -14.68 7.21 0.25
N TYR A 17 -14.20 7.29 -0.99
CA TYR A 17 -13.06 6.48 -1.44
C TYR A 17 -11.77 6.79 -0.67
N ALA A 18 -11.50 8.05 -0.37
CA ALA A 18 -10.34 8.46 0.41
C ALA A 18 -10.39 7.90 1.84
N VAL A 19 -11.55 7.98 2.50
CA VAL A 19 -11.75 7.44 3.85
C VAL A 19 -11.56 5.92 3.86
N MET A 20 -12.22 5.20 2.96
CA MET A 20 -12.10 3.75 2.85
C MET A 20 -10.65 3.33 2.58
N GLN A 21 -9.96 4.05 1.69
CA GLN A 21 -8.56 3.78 1.38
C GLN A 21 -7.65 4.01 2.58
N THR A 22 -7.86 5.10 3.32
CA THR A 22 -7.08 5.40 4.53
C THR A 22 -7.23 4.29 5.57
N LEU A 23 -8.46 3.81 5.82
CA LEU A 23 -8.71 2.70 6.73
C LEU A 23 -8.00 1.42 6.27
N THR A 24 -8.07 1.09 4.98
CA THR A 24 -7.38 -0.08 4.41
C THR A 24 -5.86 0.03 4.58
N LEU A 25 -5.27 1.20 4.34
CA LEU A 25 -3.84 1.42 4.54
C LEU A 25 -3.42 1.30 6.00
N ILE A 26 -4.23 1.79 6.94
CA ILE A 26 -3.98 1.63 8.37
C ILE A 26 -4.00 0.14 8.73
N MET A 27 -5.00 -0.62 8.29
CA MET A 27 -5.07 -2.06 8.54
C MET A 27 -3.88 -2.81 7.95
N LEU A 28 -3.48 -2.46 6.72
CA LEU A 28 -2.29 -3.03 6.07
C LEU A 28 -1.02 -2.72 6.86
N ALA A 29 -0.85 -1.47 7.29
CA ALA A 29 0.28 -1.06 8.10
C ALA A 29 0.33 -1.82 9.43
N VAL A 30 -0.79 -1.93 10.14
CA VAL A 30 -0.90 -2.68 11.40
C VAL A 30 -0.56 -4.16 11.22
N ALA A 31 -0.94 -4.76 10.10
CA ALA A 31 -0.64 -6.17 9.81
C ALA A 31 0.84 -6.41 9.46
N VAL A 32 1.44 -5.52 8.68
CA VAL A 32 2.80 -5.69 8.12
C VAL A 32 3.88 -5.15 9.06
N TYR A 33 3.62 -4.02 9.71
CA TYR A 33 4.60 -3.29 10.52
C TYR A 33 5.25 -4.14 11.63
N PRO A 34 4.50 -4.88 12.50
CA PRO A 34 5.10 -5.62 13.60
C PRO A 34 6.06 -6.72 13.15
N GLN A 35 5.73 -7.37 12.03
CA GLN A 35 6.54 -8.46 11.49
C GLN A 35 7.89 -7.94 10.98
N LEU A 36 7.87 -6.88 10.18
CA LEU A 36 9.08 -6.28 9.61
C LEU A 36 9.90 -5.54 10.66
N TRP A 37 9.25 -4.92 11.64
CA TRP A 37 9.93 -4.33 12.79
C TRP A 37 10.74 -5.38 13.58
N ARG A 38 10.13 -6.54 13.88
CA ARG A 38 10.81 -7.66 14.57
C ARG A 38 11.99 -8.19 13.76
N MET A 39 11.83 -8.31 12.44
CA MET A 39 12.93 -8.72 11.56
C MET A 39 14.07 -7.70 11.60
N GLY A 40 13.77 -6.40 11.53
CA GLY A 40 14.75 -5.33 11.65
C GLY A 40 15.52 -5.38 12.96
N ALA A 41 14.83 -5.54 14.09
CA ALA A 41 15.44 -5.66 15.41
C ALA A 41 16.33 -6.91 15.54
N ALA A 42 15.87 -8.05 15.02
CA ALA A 42 16.67 -9.28 15.00
C ALA A 42 17.94 -9.12 14.16
N ASP A 43 17.83 -8.54 12.96
CA ASP A 43 18.98 -8.30 12.09
C ASP A 43 19.97 -7.27 12.69
N SER A 44 19.47 -6.29 13.44
CA SER A 44 20.31 -5.34 14.19
C SER A 44 21.17 -6.08 15.22
N ASN A 45 20.58 -6.99 15.98
CA ASN A 45 21.30 -7.80 16.96
C ASN A 45 22.35 -8.70 16.29
N LEU A 46 21.97 -9.41 15.21
CA LEU A 46 22.92 -10.25 14.46
C LEU A 46 24.11 -9.45 13.89
N ALA A 47 23.84 -8.23 13.42
CA ALA A 47 24.89 -7.33 12.93
C ALA A 47 25.82 -6.82 14.05
N ARG A 48 25.31 -6.60 15.27
CA ARG A 48 26.13 -6.23 16.45
C ARG A 48 27.09 -7.35 16.85
N PHE A 49 26.66 -8.61 16.76
CA PHE A 49 27.49 -9.77 17.07
C PHE A 49 28.39 -10.22 15.91
N GLY A 50 28.43 -9.49 14.79
CA GLY A 50 29.28 -9.79 13.65
C GLY A 50 28.83 -10.99 12.80
N HIS A 51 27.62 -11.52 13.04
CA HIS A 51 27.11 -12.69 12.32
C HIS A 51 26.47 -12.34 10.98
N GLN A 52 26.17 -11.08 10.71
CA GLN A 52 25.56 -10.62 9.46
C GLN A 52 26.03 -9.23 9.06
N ALA A 53 26.21 -9.01 7.74
CA ALA A 53 26.49 -7.70 7.20
C ALA A 53 25.28 -6.75 7.37
N ARG A 54 25.55 -5.47 7.60
CA ARG A 54 24.51 -4.44 7.69
C ARG A 54 23.82 -4.23 6.35
N ASP A 55 22.57 -4.64 6.23
CA ASP A 55 21.72 -4.35 5.05
C ASP A 55 20.46 -3.59 5.46
N ARG A 56 20.53 -2.27 5.46
CA ARG A 56 19.37 -1.40 5.78
C ARG A 56 18.27 -1.44 4.70
N LEU A 57 18.59 -1.88 3.50
CA LEU A 57 17.65 -1.95 2.39
C LEU A 57 16.89 -3.28 2.33
N LYS A 58 17.16 -4.21 3.25
CA LYS A 58 16.50 -5.52 3.27
C LYS A 58 14.96 -5.41 3.32
N GLY A 59 14.43 -4.48 4.13
CA GLY A 59 12.99 -4.21 4.18
C GLY A 59 12.40 -3.75 2.84
N LEU A 60 13.13 -2.88 2.12
CA LEU A 60 12.72 -2.45 0.78
C LEU A 60 12.73 -3.61 -0.22
N LYS A 61 13.77 -4.45 -0.19
CA LYS A 61 13.87 -5.65 -1.05
C LYS A 61 12.70 -6.60 -0.81
N ILE A 62 12.37 -6.88 0.46
CA ILE A 62 11.23 -7.72 0.82
C ILE A 62 9.93 -7.10 0.32
N GLY A 63 9.72 -5.80 0.53
CA GLY A 63 8.55 -5.10 0.04
C GLY A 63 8.41 -5.13 -1.49
N LEU A 64 9.51 -4.95 -2.24
CA LEU A 64 9.51 -5.04 -3.70
C LEU A 64 9.18 -6.45 -4.19
N VAL A 65 9.78 -7.49 -3.57
CA VAL A 65 9.50 -8.89 -3.93
C VAL A 65 8.04 -9.23 -3.67
N SER A 66 7.45 -8.75 -2.58
CA SER A 66 6.03 -8.97 -2.28
C SER A 66 5.09 -8.34 -3.30
N GLN A 67 5.53 -7.33 -4.05
CA GLN A 67 4.74 -6.66 -5.08
C GLN A 67 4.84 -7.29 -6.47
N ILE A 68 5.68 -8.32 -6.67
CA ILE A 68 5.82 -8.99 -7.97
C ILE A 68 4.47 -9.42 -8.56
N PRO A 69 3.55 -10.09 -7.81
CA PRO A 69 2.25 -10.47 -8.38
C PRO A 69 1.42 -9.27 -8.83
N ALA A 70 1.40 -8.20 -8.04
CA ALA A 70 0.66 -6.98 -8.38
C ALA A 70 1.25 -6.24 -9.60
N LEU A 71 2.58 -6.23 -9.73
CA LEU A 71 3.28 -5.70 -10.91
C LEU A 71 2.99 -6.53 -12.16
N LEU A 72 2.91 -7.85 -12.06
CA LEU A 72 2.53 -8.72 -13.18
C LEU A 72 1.09 -8.44 -13.64
N ILE A 73 0.15 -8.25 -12.70
CA ILE A 73 -1.23 -7.87 -13.01
C ILE A 73 -1.26 -6.50 -13.70
N TRP A 74 -0.51 -5.53 -13.20
CA TRP A 74 -0.39 -4.22 -13.83
C TRP A 74 0.19 -4.32 -15.24
N ALA A 75 1.28 -5.06 -15.44
CA ALA A 75 1.90 -5.25 -16.76
C ALA A 75 0.94 -5.93 -17.75
N ALA A 76 0.23 -6.96 -17.31
CA ALA A 76 -0.81 -7.61 -18.11
C ALA A 76 -1.90 -6.60 -18.50
N THR A 77 -2.34 -5.73 -17.57
CA THR A 77 -3.33 -4.68 -17.86
C THR A 77 -2.82 -3.70 -18.92
N VAL A 78 -1.55 -3.29 -18.85
CA VAL A 78 -0.93 -2.41 -19.86
C VAL A 78 -0.94 -3.08 -21.23
N VAL A 79 -0.54 -4.35 -21.32
CA VAL A 79 -0.53 -5.10 -22.60
C VAL A 79 -1.95 -5.25 -23.17
N LEU A 80 -2.91 -5.64 -22.32
CA LEU A 80 -4.30 -5.80 -22.74
C LEU A 80 -4.96 -4.49 -23.16
N SER A 81 -4.65 -3.38 -22.50
CA SER A 81 -5.23 -2.07 -22.82
C SER A 81 -4.79 -1.53 -24.19
N ARG A 82 -3.68 -2.04 -24.74
CA ARG A 82 -3.11 -1.58 -26.02
C ARG A 82 -3.19 -2.64 -27.14
N GLY A 83 -3.60 -3.86 -26.81
CA GLY A 83 -3.65 -5.00 -27.71
C GLY A 83 -5.07 -5.50 -27.98
N ALA A 84 -5.19 -6.81 -28.19
CA ALA A 84 -6.46 -7.48 -28.45
C ALA A 84 -7.45 -7.48 -27.28
N GLY A 85 -7.01 -7.08 -26.07
CA GLY A 85 -7.82 -7.06 -24.85
C GLY A 85 -8.49 -5.73 -24.54
N THR A 86 -8.55 -4.77 -25.46
CA THR A 86 -9.13 -3.44 -25.22
C THR A 86 -10.59 -3.48 -24.75
N ALA A 87 -11.37 -4.45 -25.21
CA ALA A 87 -12.76 -4.67 -24.78
C ALA A 87 -12.90 -5.35 -23.41
N THR A 88 -11.78 -5.72 -22.75
CA THR A 88 -11.82 -6.39 -21.44
C THR A 88 -12.33 -5.42 -20.37
N PRO A 89 -13.34 -5.85 -19.56
CA PRO A 89 -13.85 -4.99 -18.49
C PRO A 89 -12.79 -4.67 -17.42
N VAL A 90 -12.73 -3.43 -16.98
CA VAL A 90 -11.83 -2.96 -15.92
C VAL A 90 -12.14 -3.62 -14.56
N THR A 91 -13.33 -4.20 -14.41
CA THR A 91 -13.77 -4.85 -13.17
C THR A 91 -12.79 -5.92 -12.68
N GLY A 92 -12.20 -6.70 -13.59
CA GLY A 92 -11.19 -7.70 -13.24
C GLY A 92 -9.98 -7.09 -12.55
N TYR A 93 -9.42 -6.01 -13.08
CA TYR A 93 -8.32 -5.28 -12.47
C TYR A 93 -8.70 -4.70 -11.09
N ARG A 94 -9.91 -4.13 -10.97
CA ARG A 94 -10.42 -3.58 -9.71
C ARG A 94 -10.48 -4.64 -8.61
N LEU A 95 -10.92 -5.86 -8.93
CA LEU A 95 -11.00 -6.97 -7.99
C LEU A 95 -9.60 -7.46 -7.57
N LEU A 96 -8.67 -7.60 -8.52
CA LEU A 96 -7.30 -8.05 -8.24
C LEU A 96 -6.50 -7.05 -7.41
N GLN A 97 -6.84 -5.76 -7.49
CA GLN A 97 -6.23 -4.69 -6.71
C GLN A 97 -7.12 -4.23 -5.54
N ALA A 98 -7.93 -5.13 -4.99
CA ALA A 98 -8.88 -4.84 -3.91
C ALA A 98 -8.29 -4.07 -2.71
N PRO A 99 -7.05 -4.35 -2.22
CA PRO A 99 -6.45 -3.57 -1.13
C PRO A 99 -6.26 -2.08 -1.46
N PHE A 100 -6.23 -1.72 -2.74
CA PHE A 100 -6.06 -0.35 -3.22
C PHE A 100 -7.30 0.18 -3.94
N TRP A 101 -8.47 -0.42 -3.64
CA TRP A 101 -9.74 -0.12 -4.32
C TRP A 101 -10.04 1.39 -4.41
N GLY A 102 -9.85 2.14 -3.33
CA GLY A 102 -10.10 3.58 -3.31
C GLY A 102 -9.24 4.33 -4.31
N PHE A 103 -7.92 4.09 -4.34
CA PHE A 103 -7.01 4.70 -5.31
C PHE A 103 -7.34 4.28 -6.73
N VAL A 104 -7.60 2.99 -6.94
CA VAL A 104 -7.95 2.46 -8.26
C VAL A 104 -9.23 3.12 -8.79
N GLN A 105 -10.24 3.30 -7.96
CA GLN A 105 -11.48 3.97 -8.36
C GLN A 105 -11.27 5.46 -8.68
N MET A 106 -10.43 6.16 -7.92
CA MET A 106 -10.10 7.57 -8.17
C MET A 106 -9.35 7.75 -9.49
N ILE A 107 -8.44 6.82 -9.83
CA ILE A 107 -7.62 6.88 -11.05
C ILE A 107 -8.43 6.45 -12.27
N LEU A 108 -9.17 5.35 -12.17
CA LEU A 108 -9.92 4.79 -13.30
C LEU A 108 -11.20 5.57 -13.60
N GLY A 109 -11.80 6.21 -12.59
CA GLY A 109 -13.03 6.98 -12.73
C GLY A 109 -14.16 6.15 -13.35
N SER A 110 -14.71 6.63 -14.49
CA SER A 110 -15.81 6.02 -15.22
C SER A 110 -15.39 5.03 -16.33
N ALA A 111 -14.10 4.69 -16.44
CA ALA A 111 -13.63 3.75 -17.44
C ALA A 111 -14.32 2.37 -17.27
N GLU A 112 -14.90 1.86 -18.35
CA GLU A 112 -15.59 0.57 -18.36
C GLU A 112 -14.69 -0.54 -18.91
N THR A 113 -13.86 -0.21 -19.90
CA THR A 113 -12.95 -1.15 -20.54
C THR A 113 -11.49 -0.74 -20.37
N LEU A 114 -10.57 -1.70 -20.56
CA LEU A 114 -9.14 -1.43 -20.49
C LEU A 114 -8.67 -0.51 -21.62
N GLY A 115 -9.37 -0.50 -22.77
CA GLY A 115 -9.08 0.37 -23.90
C GLY A 115 -9.33 1.85 -23.62
N ASP A 116 -10.23 2.16 -22.68
CA ASP A 116 -10.56 3.55 -22.30
C ASP A 116 -9.45 4.20 -21.46
N LEU A 117 -8.47 3.43 -21.00
CA LEU A 117 -7.43 3.92 -20.11
C LEU A 117 -6.37 4.74 -20.83
N SER A 118 -6.16 5.97 -20.37
CA SER A 118 -5.07 6.81 -20.85
C SER A 118 -3.72 6.29 -20.34
N VAL A 119 -2.63 6.66 -21.04
CA VAL A 119 -1.26 6.32 -20.59
C VAL A 119 -1.00 6.87 -19.19
N LEU A 120 -1.50 8.07 -18.90
CA LEU A 120 -1.33 8.70 -17.59
C LEU A 120 -2.01 7.88 -16.50
N GLN A 121 -3.23 7.38 -16.72
CA GLN A 121 -3.93 6.51 -15.77
C GLN A 121 -3.17 5.22 -15.51
N LEU A 122 -2.64 4.59 -16.57
CA LEU A 122 -1.81 3.39 -16.44
C LEU A 122 -0.55 3.63 -15.60
N LEU A 123 0.12 4.78 -15.77
CA LEU A 123 1.27 5.16 -14.95
C LEU A 123 0.86 5.45 -13.49
N LEU A 124 -0.24 6.16 -13.28
CA LEU A 124 -0.75 6.47 -11.95
C LEU A 124 -1.11 5.20 -11.15
N LEU A 125 -1.50 4.11 -11.82
CA LEU A 125 -1.76 2.83 -11.16
C LEU A 125 -0.50 2.19 -10.54
N LEU A 126 0.71 2.67 -10.82
CA LEU A 126 1.94 2.26 -10.12
C LEU A 126 2.07 2.89 -8.73
N LEU A 127 1.45 4.05 -8.49
CA LEU A 127 1.56 4.74 -7.20
C LEU A 127 1.09 3.88 -6.01
N PRO A 128 -0.10 3.26 -6.04
CA PRO A 128 -0.54 2.37 -4.98
C PRO A 128 0.43 1.20 -4.72
N LEU A 129 1.05 0.66 -5.77
CA LEU A 129 1.98 -0.45 -5.65
C LEU A 129 3.28 -0.06 -4.92
N ALA A 130 3.69 1.20 -4.98
CA ALA A 130 4.86 1.69 -4.26
C ALA A 130 4.66 1.83 -2.75
N ILE A 131 3.41 1.90 -2.28
CA ILE A 131 3.08 2.13 -0.86
C ILE A 131 3.56 0.97 0.02
N VAL A 132 3.35 -0.28 -0.40
CA VAL A 132 3.74 -1.47 0.40
C VAL A 132 5.24 -1.55 0.60
N PRO A 133 6.10 -1.42 -0.43
CA PRO A 133 7.55 -1.37 -0.24
C PRO A 133 8.01 -0.24 0.69
N LEU A 134 7.36 0.92 0.63
CA LEU A 134 7.68 2.05 1.50
C LEU A 134 7.32 1.77 2.97
N ILE A 135 6.14 1.19 3.23
CA ILE A 135 5.73 0.76 4.58
C ILE A 135 6.71 -0.32 5.09
N ALA A 136 7.04 -1.30 4.25
CA ALA A 136 7.97 -2.37 4.60
C ALA A 136 9.37 -1.82 4.93
N PHE A 137 9.87 -0.91 4.15
CA PHE A 137 11.16 -0.23 4.39
C PHE A 137 11.14 0.55 5.70
N ALA A 138 10.11 1.40 5.91
CA ALA A 138 9.99 2.19 7.12
C ALA A 138 9.91 1.31 8.38
N ALA A 139 9.08 0.27 8.36
CA ALA A 139 8.93 -0.67 9.47
C ALA A 139 10.25 -1.38 9.81
N TYR A 140 10.96 -1.87 8.78
CA TYR A 140 12.25 -2.54 8.95
C TYR A 140 13.33 -1.60 9.50
N VAL A 141 13.43 -0.37 8.98
CA VAL A 141 14.41 0.62 9.45
C VAL A 141 14.11 1.04 10.89
N CYS A 142 12.84 1.23 11.26
CA CYS A 142 12.45 1.50 12.65
C CYS A 142 12.83 0.34 13.58
N GLY A 143 12.62 -0.91 13.15
CA GLY A 143 13.05 -2.08 13.90
C GLY A 143 14.58 -2.17 14.01
N TYR A 144 15.29 -1.94 12.92
CA TYR A 144 16.74 -1.96 12.89
C TYR A 144 17.39 -0.88 13.79
N ALA A 145 16.72 0.28 13.92
CA ALA A 145 17.14 1.36 14.81
C ALA A 145 16.62 1.19 16.26
N GLU A 146 15.96 0.07 16.57
CA GLU A 146 15.34 -0.20 17.87
C GLU A 146 14.35 0.89 18.34
N LEU A 147 13.77 1.62 17.38
CA LEU A 147 12.78 2.64 17.68
C LEU A 147 11.43 1.97 17.98
N SER A 148 11.14 1.76 19.26
CA SER A 148 9.82 1.29 19.69
C SER A 148 8.88 2.47 19.88
N VAL A 149 7.89 2.61 18.99
CA VAL A 149 6.86 3.64 19.10
C VAL A 149 6.00 3.40 20.35
N SER A 150 5.74 2.14 20.70
CA SER A 150 4.96 1.76 21.87
C SER A 150 5.64 2.15 23.18
N GLU A 151 6.95 1.93 23.32
CA GLU A 151 7.70 2.34 24.51
C GLU A 151 7.68 3.87 24.69
N LYS A 152 7.94 4.62 23.62
CA LYS A 152 7.91 6.10 23.70
C LYS A 152 6.54 6.64 24.12
N LEU A 153 5.45 6.01 23.70
CA LEU A 153 4.09 6.41 24.08
C LEU A 153 3.77 6.04 25.53
N ILE A 154 4.22 4.88 25.99
CA ILE A 154 3.98 4.40 27.37
C ILE A 154 4.79 5.21 28.37
N TYR A 155 6.09 5.39 28.15
CA TYR A 155 6.97 6.15 29.07
C TYR A 155 6.60 7.64 29.14
N LYS A 156 6.21 8.26 28.00
CA LYS A 156 5.77 9.66 28.02
C LYS A 156 4.48 9.87 28.83
N ASN A 157 3.65 8.85 28.97
CA ASN A 157 2.44 8.92 29.78
C ASN A 157 2.71 8.64 31.29
N SER A 158 3.76 7.87 31.63
CA SER A 158 4.13 7.66 33.04
C SER A 158 4.76 8.91 33.66
N GLU A 159 5.66 9.59 32.96
CA GLU A 159 6.24 10.87 33.44
C GLU A 159 5.20 11.98 33.65
N LYS A 160 4.09 11.96 32.90
CA LYS A 160 2.98 12.91 33.08
C LYS A 160 2.11 12.60 34.31
N ARG A 161 2.15 11.38 34.85
CA ARG A 161 1.36 10.98 36.04
C ARG A 161 2.09 11.23 37.35
N GLU A 162 3.41 11.43 37.31
CA GLU A 162 4.24 11.67 38.50
C GLU A 162 4.50 13.16 38.77
N ARG A 163 3.96 14.07 37.95
CA ARG A 163 3.95 15.53 38.16
C ARG A 163 2.55 16.03 38.47
#